data_265b90825c401c7afbaec138462a9601
#
_entry.id   265b90825c401c7afbaec138462a9601
#
_cell.length_a   1.000
_cell.length_b   1.000
_cell.length_c   1.000
_cell.angle_alpha   90.00
_cell.angle_beta   90.00
_cell.angle_gamma   90.00
#
_symmetry.space_group_name_H-M   'P 1'
#
loop_
_entity.id
_entity.type
_entity.pdbx_description
1 polymer ?
#
loop_
_entity_poly.entity_id
_entity_poly.type
_entity_poly.pdbx_seq_one_letter_code
_entity_poly.pdbx_strand_id
1 'polypeptide(L)'
;MGEKDFSDRALAGDDSLSYVSRDAFRAVRDQVGDPVVRAGLIADLCRINTLFMIMQAGSGHIGSSFSSTDIITWLWTEYLRDPNGDSEDADIYFSSKGHDAPALYSLLIATEKLGFDLLPQLRRLHGLPGHPDVSTPFIATNTGSLGMGISKAYGMARANRYTGRAARIVVMTGDGELQEGQIWESL
;
A
#
# COMPACT_ATOMS: atom_id res chain seq x y z
N MET A 1 5.64 12.07 21.22
CA MET A 1 4.95 10.96 21.90
C MET A 1 5.68 9.70 21.48
N GLY A 2 6.42 9.03 22.43
CA GLY A 2 7.34 7.97 22.08
C GLY A 2 6.67 6.80 21.39
N GLU A 3 7.34 6.19 20.41
CA GLU A 3 6.98 4.91 19.83
C GLU A 3 6.78 3.90 20.97
N LYS A 4 5.56 3.38 21.11
CA LYS A 4 5.30 2.33 22.08
C LYS A 4 5.80 1.02 21.48
N ASP A 5 6.86 0.47 22.06
CA ASP A 5 7.44 -0.79 21.66
C ASP A 5 6.43 -1.93 21.79
N PHE A 6 6.36 -2.76 20.75
CA PHE A 6 5.45 -3.90 20.66
C PHE A 6 5.83 -5.05 21.61
N SER A 7 7.10 -5.13 22.03
CA SER A 7 7.63 -6.25 22.81
C SER A 7 7.03 -6.38 24.22
N ASP A 8 6.55 -5.28 24.81
CA ASP A 8 6.13 -5.26 26.21
C ASP A 8 4.62 -5.43 26.45
N ARG A 9 3.78 -5.46 25.41
CA ARG A 9 2.31 -5.47 25.54
C ARG A 9 1.58 -6.73 25.05
N ALA A 10 2.26 -7.63 24.38
CA ALA A 10 1.61 -8.81 23.75
C ALA A 10 1.06 -9.84 24.73
N LEU A 11 1.34 -9.73 26.04
CA LEU A 11 0.99 -10.74 27.04
C LEU A 11 0.25 -10.19 28.29
N ALA A 12 0.03 -8.90 28.39
CA ALA A 12 -0.85 -8.35 29.42
C ALA A 12 -2.25 -8.22 28.83
N GLY A 13 -3.24 -8.86 29.42
CA GLY A 13 -4.64 -8.82 28.96
C GLY A 13 -5.28 -7.42 29.02
N ASP A 14 -4.69 -6.52 28.26
CA ASP A 14 -5.17 -5.17 27.99
C ASP A 14 -5.82 -5.20 26.60
N ASP A 15 -7.10 -4.87 26.50
CA ASP A 15 -7.89 -4.77 25.27
C ASP A 15 -7.39 -3.67 24.30
N SER A 16 -6.16 -3.15 24.48
CA SER A 16 -5.57 -2.15 23.61
C SER A 16 -5.10 -2.77 22.28
N LEU A 17 -5.50 -2.16 21.17
CA LEU A 17 -4.97 -2.50 19.85
C LEU A 17 -3.47 -2.22 19.80
N SER A 18 -2.74 -3.18 19.28
CA SER A 18 -1.29 -3.11 19.11
C SER A 18 -0.91 -3.11 17.64
N TYR A 19 0.23 -2.54 17.30
CA TYR A 19 0.79 -2.51 15.95
C TYR A 19 2.26 -2.97 15.95
N VAL A 20 2.74 -3.37 14.80
CA VAL A 20 4.14 -3.76 14.60
C VAL A 20 5.00 -2.51 14.49
N SER A 21 6.09 -2.46 15.26
CA SER A 21 7.02 -1.32 15.28
C SER A 21 7.87 -1.23 14.01
N ARG A 22 8.48 -0.06 13.81
CA ARG A 22 9.46 0.18 12.73
C ARG A 22 10.63 -0.79 12.82
N ASP A 23 11.12 -1.05 14.02
CA ASP A 23 12.30 -1.89 14.21
C ASP A 23 12.05 -3.35 13.81
N ALA A 24 10.84 -3.87 13.98
CA ALA A 24 10.50 -5.20 13.48
C ALA A 24 10.60 -5.28 11.94
N PHE A 25 10.14 -4.28 11.21
CA PHE A 25 10.29 -4.22 9.75
C PHE A 25 11.76 -4.10 9.33
N ARG A 26 12.55 -3.29 10.03
CA ARG A 26 13.99 -3.18 9.78
C ARG A 26 14.69 -4.50 10.02
N ALA A 27 14.40 -5.18 11.13
CA ALA A 27 14.96 -6.48 11.42
C ALA A 27 14.70 -7.52 10.32
N VAL A 28 13.49 -7.57 9.77
CA VAL A 28 13.17 -8.45 8.65
C VAL A 28 13.97 -8.08 7.40
N ARG A 29 14.05 -6.79 7.04
CA ARG A 29 14.83 -6.33 5.88
C ARG A 29 16.32 -6.67 6.00
N ASP A 30 16.89 -6.51 7.20
CA ASP A 30 18.34 -6.64 7.43
C ASP A 30 18.78 -8.10 7.62
N GLN A 31 17.92 -8.95 8.17
CA GLN A 31 18.28 -10.32 8.58
C GLN A 31 17.81 -11.41 7.63
N VAL A 32 16.78 -11.13 6.79
CA VAL A 32 16.21 -12.13 5.87
C VAL A 32 16.78 -11.95 4.48
N GLY A 33 17.70 -12.84 4.09
CA GLY A 33 18.38 -12.77 2.79
C GLY A 33 17.52 -13.21 1.60
N ASP A 34 16.63 -14.20 1.78
CA ASP A 34 15.75 -14.68 0.71
C ASP A 34 14.64 -13.66 0.42
N PRO A 35 14.54 -13.15 -0.82
CA PRO A 35 13.59 -12.09 -1.15
C PRO A 35 12.13 -12.52 -1.05
N VAL A 36 11.81 -13.80 -1.33
CA VAL A 36 10.44 -14.31 -1.24
C VAL A 36 10.00 -14.41 0.22
N VAL A 37 10.88 -14.97 1.06
CA VAL A 37 10.63 -15.08 2.51
C VAL A 37 10.55 -13.69 3.13
N ARG A 38 11.43 -12.79 2.75
CA ARG A 38 11.45 -11.40 3.24
C ARG A 38 10.16 -10.67 2.90
N ALA A 39 9.74 -10.70 1.64
CA ALA A 39 8.48 -10.07 1.21
C ALA A 39 7.27 -10.67 1.92
N GLY A 40 7.22 -12.00 2.10
CA GLY A 40 6.15 -12.68 2.83
C GLY A 40 6.07 -12.23 4.30
N LEU A 41 7.19 -12.17 4.99
CA LEU A 41 7.22 -11.69 6.39
C LEU A 41 6.81 -10.22 6.50
N ILE A 42 7.30 -9.35 5.59
CA ILE A 42 6.87 -7.94 5.56
C ILE A 42 5.35 -7.87 5.32
N ALA A 43 4.80 -8.69 4.42
CA ALA A 43 3.37 -8.73 4.16
C ALA A 43 2.57 -9.12 5.41
N ASP A 44 3.02 -10.11 6.17
CA ASP A 44 2.35 -10.53 7.40
C ASP A 44 2.37 -9.43 8.46
N LEU A 45 3.52 -8.76 8.64
CA LEU A 45 3.62 -7.62 9.54
C LEU A 45 2.73 -6.45 9.06
N CYS A 46 2.66 -6.20 7.76
CA CYS A 46 1.75 -5.20 7.18
C CYS A 46 0.27 -5.53 7.43
N ARG A 47 -0.13 -6.81 7.43
CA ARG A 47 -1.51 -7.21 7.77
C ARG A 47 -1.88 -6.82 9.19
N ILE A 48 -0.96 -7.01 10.15
CA ILE A 48 -1.18 -6.59 11.54
C ILE A 48 -1.42 -5.07 11.60
N ASN A 49 -0.57 -4.29 10.96
CA ASN A 49 -0.70 -2.83 10.92
C ASN A 49 -1.94 -2.37 10.16
N THR A 50 -2.30 -3.06 9.08
CA THR A 50 -3.55 -2.83 8.34
C THR A 50 -4.77 -3.05 9.22
N LEU A 51 -4.79 -4.14 9.99
CA LEU A 51 -5.87 -4.42 10.95
C LEU A 51 -5.94 -3.33 12.01
N PHE A 52 -4.81 -2.95 12.59
CA PHE A 52 -4.73 -1.84 13.54
C PHE A 52 -5.32 -0.55 12.97
N MET A 53 -4.91 -0.15 11.76
CA MET A 53 -5.42 1.06 11.10
C MET A 53 -6.94 1.03 10.92
N ILE A 54 -7.49 -0.09 10.44
CA ILE A 54 -8.93 -0.26 10.18
C ILE A 54 -9.71 -0.23 11.50
N MET A 55 -9.23 -0.91 12.52
CA MET A 55 -9.89 -0.94 13.84
C MET A 55 -9.86 0.43 14.52
N GLN A 56 -8.75 1.16 14.44
CA GLN A 56 -8.62 2.53 14.94
C GLN A 56 -9.54 3.51 14.21
N ALA A 57 -9.71 3.33 12.91
CA ALA A 57 -10.61 4.16 12.10
C ALA A 57 -12.10 3.81 12.32
N GLY A 58 -12.41 2.61 12.83
CA GLY A 58 -13.76 2.07 12.92
C GLY A 58 -14.38 1.74 11.55
N SER A 59 -13.59 1.76 10.47
CA SER A 59 -14.07 1.45 9.12
C SER A 59 -12.92 1.18 8.16
N GLY A 60 -13.15 0.30 7.18
CA GLY A 60 -12.18 -0.11 6.15
C GLY A 60 -12.54 -1.46 5.55
N HIS A 61 -11.80 -1.86 4.53
CA HIS A 61 -12.03 -3.10 3.80
C HIS A 61 -10.95 -4.14 4.11
N ILE A 62 -11.15 -4.94 5.16
CA ILE A 62 -10.17 -5.94 5.63
C ILE A 62 -9.88 -6.97 4.54
N GLY A 63 -10.91 -7.59 3.96
CA GLY A 63 -10.76 -8.66 2.98
C GLY A 63 -9.94 -8.23 1.77
N SER A 64 -10.30 -7.10 1.16
CA SER A 64 -9.60 -6.55 0.00
C SER A 64 -8.17 -6.13 0.33
N SER A 65 -7.93 -5.55 1.52
CA SER A 65 -6.60 -5.19 1.97
C SER A 65 -5.73 -6.42 2.18
N PHE A 66 -6.24 -7.43 2.90
CA PHE A 66 -5.46 -8.64 3.22
C PHE A 66 -5.12 -9.47 1.98
N SER A 67 -6.06 -9.61 1.03
CA SER A 67 -5.84 -10.39 -0.19
C SER A 67 -4.82 -9.76 -1.13
N SER A 68 -4.65 -8.44 -1.10
CA SER A 68 -3.68 -7.75 -1.95
C SER A 68 -2.29 -7.64 -1.33
N THR A 69 -2.14 -7.82 -0.02
CA THR A 69 -0.92 -7.47 0.71
C THR A 69 0.33 -8.20 0.21
N ASP A 70 0.28 -9.51 -0.06
CA ASP A 70 1.46 -10.25 -0.57
C ASP A 70 1.91 -9.70 -1.92
N ILE A 71 0.95 -9.48 -2.82
CA ILE A 71 1.23 -9.02 -4.18
C ILE A 71 1.84 -7.62 -4.15
N ILE A 72 1.22 -6.69 -3.42
CA ILE A 72 1.74 -5.31 -3.37
C ILE A 72 3.08 -5.24 -2.65
N THR A 73 3.29 -6.07 -1.61
CA THR A 73 4.58 -6.11 -0.91
C THR A 73 5.68 -6.62 -1.84
N TRP A 74 5.46 -7.75 -2.52
CA TRP A 74 6.41 -8.27 -3.49
C TRP A 74 6.72 -7.26 -4.59
N LEU A 75 5.69 -6.66 -5.19
CA LEU A 75 5.86 -5.65 -6.25
C LEU A 75 6.71 -4.49 -5.74
N TRP A 76 6.43 -4.00 -4.55
CA TRP A 76 7.05 -2.79 -4.02
C TRP A 76 8.49 -3.01 -3.54
N THR A 77 8.78 -4.15 -2.93
CA THR A 77 10.08 -4.40 -2.31
C THR A 77 11.08 -5.12 -3.24
N GLU A 78 10.58 -5.92 -4.19
CA GLU A 78 11.44 -6.83 -4.96
C GLU A 78 11.36 -6.63 -6.49
N TYR A 79 10.25 -6.11 -7.01
CA TYR A 79 10.01 -6.11 -8.45
C TYR A 79 10.09 -4.72 -9.11
N LEU A 80 9.50 -3.71 -8.51
CA LEU A 80 9.42 -2.37 -9.08
C LEU A 80 10.68 -1.56 -8.78
N ARG A 81 11.09 -0.72 -9.74
CA ARG A 81 12.19 0.22 -9.60
C ARG A 81 11.65 1.51 -8.98
N ASP A 82 12.13 1.90 -7.82
CA ASP A 82 11.73 3.13 -7.11
C ASP A 82 10.23 3.44 -7.23
N PRO A 83 9.35 2.52 -6.76
CA PRO A 83 7.91 2.61 -7.04
C PRO A 83 7.32 3.93 -6.58
N ASN A 84 6.68 4.63 -7.52
CA ASN A 84 6.08 5.96 -7.35
C ASN A 84 7.07 7.02 -6.79
N GLY A 85 8.37 6.83 -7.02
CA GLY A 85 9.42 7.77 -6.63
C GLY A 85 9.64 8.86 -7.68
N ASP A 86 10.65 9.69 -7.43
CA ASP A 86 10.94 10.88 -8.25
C ASP A 86 11.95 10.63 -9.36
N SER A 87 12.55 9.42 -9.47
CA SER A 87 13.51 9.11 -10.51
C SER A 87 12.85 9.05 -11.90
N GLU A 88 13.61 9.38 -12.96
CA GLU A 88 13.08 9.32 -14.34
C GLU A 88 12.58 7.93 -14.72
N ASP A 89 13.19 6.87 -14.17
CA ASP A 89 12.85 5.47 -14.40
C ASP A 89 11.95 4.87 -13.32
N ALA A 90 11.41 5.68 -12.41
CA ALA A 90 10.52 5.22 -11.37
C ALA A 90 9.30 4.54 -11.98
N ASP A 91 9.06 3.28 -11.57
CA ASP A 91 7.88 2.54 -12.00
C ASP A 91 6.63 3.07 -11.26
N ILE A 92 5.49 3.00 -11.92
CA ILE A 92 4.23 3.49 -11.39
C ILE A 92 3.38 2.31 -10.91
N TYR A 93 2.96 2.36 -9.66
CA TYR A 93 2.01 1.42 -9.08
C TYR A 93 0.78 2.14 -8.54
N PHE A 94 -0.39 1.59 -8.78
CA PHE A 94 -1.60 1.96 -8.05
C PHE A 94 -2.64 0.83 -8.05
N SER A 95 -3.52 0.85 -7.04
CA SER A 95 -4.65 -0.07 -6.97
C SER A 95 -5.89 0.62 -7.55
N SER A 96 -6.45 0.07 -8.63
CA SER A 96 -7.64 0.62 -9.29
C SER A 96 -8.88 0.58 -8.39
N LYS A 97 -9.02 -0.49 -7.61
CA LYS A 97 -10.14 -0.64 -6.66
C LYS A 97 -10.12 0.37 -5.53
N GLY A 98 -8.95 0.86 -5.12
CA GLY A 98 -8.76 1.93 -4.13
C GLY A 98 -9.16 1.63 -2.69
N HIS A 99 -10.13 0.75 -2.45
CA HIS A 99 -10.61 0.43 -1.11
C HIS A 99 -9.66 -0.49 -0.31
N ASP A 100 -8.59 -0.98 -0.92
CA ASP A 100 -7.46 -1.65 -0.27
C ASP A 100 -6.36 -0.67 0.21
N ALA A 101 -6.64 0.63 0.21
CA ALA A 101 -5.74 1.69 0.68
C ALA A 101 -5.06 1.41 2.02
N PRO A 102 -5.73 0.81 3.04
CA PRO A 102 -5.06 0.52 4.32
C PRO A 102 -3.84 -0.40 4.16
N ALA A 103 -3.88 -1.39 3.26
CA ALA A 103 -2.72 -2.25 2.98
C ALA A 103 -1.59 -1.47 2.30
N LEU A 104 -1.91 -0.62 1.32
CA LEU A 104 -0.93 0.23 0.66
C LEU A 104 -0.27 1.20 1.65
N TYR A 105 -1.06 1.87 2.50
CA TYR A 105 -0.50 2.77 3.50
C TYR A 105 0.37 2.04 4.54
N SER A 106 -0.06 0.86 5.00
CA SER A 106 0.75 0.04 5.88
C SER A 106 2.11 -0.30 5.26
N LEU A 107 2.13 -0.65 3.97
CA LEU A 107 3.35 -0.93 3.24
C LEU A 107 4.24 0.32 3.06
N LEU A 108 3.65 1.47 2.71
CA LEU A 108 4.39 2.74 2.60
C LEU A 108 5.03 3.14 3.94
N ILE A 109 4.34 2.91 5.06
CA ILE A 109 4.87 3.12 6.40
C ILE A 109 5.98 2.10 6.72
N ALA A 110 5.76 0.82 6.41
CA ALA A 110 6.73 -0.25 6.62
C ALA A 110 8.03 -0.03 5.82
N THR A 111 7.94 0.56 4.65
CA THR A 111 9.09 0.90 3.78
C THR A 111 9.65 2.31 4.03
N GLU A 112 9.19 2.97 5.09
CA GLU A 112 9.63 4.31 5.52
C GLU A 112 9.38 5.43 4.49
N LYS A 113 8.47 5.20 3.55
CA LYS A 113 7.99 6.22 2.60
C LYS A 113 6.98 7.16 3.27
N LEU A 114 6.23 6.67 4.27
CA LEU A 114 5.36 7.46 5.14
C LEU A 114 5.78 7.33 6.61
N GLY A 115 5.45 8.34 7.40
CA GLY A 115 5.76 8.36 8.84
C GLY A 115 4.93 7.34 9.63
N PHE A 116 5.53 6.73 10.66
CA PHE A 116 4.84 5.78 11.55
C PHE A 116 3.73 6.42 12.37
N ASP A 117 3.79 7.72 12.61
CA ASP A 117 2.76 8.53 13.26
C ASP A 117 1.43 8.54 12.49
N LEU A 118 1.44 8.19 11.21
CA LEU A 118 0.25 8.07 10.37
C LEU A 118 -0.55 6.77 10.58
N LEU A 119 0.01 5.75 11.24
CA LEU A 119 -0.71 4.50 11.51
C LEU A 119 -2.09 4.69 12.15
N PRO A 120 -2.27 5.51 13.21
CA PRO A 120 -3.58 5.75 13.80
C PRO A 120 -4.42 6.81 13.07
N GLN A 121 -3.95 7.31 11.93
CA GLN A 121 -4.55 8.47 11.26
C GLN A 121 -5.41 8.11 10.04
N LEU A 122 -5.72 6.83 9.81
CA LEU A 122 -6.62 6.43 8.72
C LEU A 122 -7.99 7.08 8.88
N ARG A 123 -8.49 7.72 7.82
CA ARG A 123 -9.79 8.43 7.79
C ARG A 123 -9.94 9.53 8.84
N ARG A 124 -8.83 10.12 9.28
CA ARG A 124 -8.81 11.28 10.17
C ARG A 124 -8.55 12.55 9.36
N LEU A 125 -9.06 13.66 9.87
CA LEU A 125 -8.76 14.98 9.29
C LEU A 125 -7.25 15.22 9.32
N HIS A 126 -6.68 15.62 8.20
CA HIS A 126 -5.23 15.77 7.99
C HIS A 126 -4.40 14.47 8.12
N GLY A 127 -5.05 13.32 8.18
CA GLY A 127 -4.44 12.01 8.17
C GLY A 127 -4.52 11.34 6.79
N LEU A 128 -4.54 9.99 6.80
CA LEU A 128 -4.60 9.20 5.58
C LEU A 128 -6.05 9.08 5.07
N PRO A 129 -6.32 9.40 3.80
CA PRO A 129 -7.67 9.29 3.24
C PRO A 129 -8.14 7.84 3.12
N GLY A 130 -9.46 7.63 3.04
CA GLY A 130 -10.05 6.29 2.93
C GLY A 130 -9.83 5.59 1.59
N HIS A 131 -9.51 6.35 0.55
CA HIS A 131 -9.03 5.89 -0.76
C HIS A 131 -7.76 6.67 -1.12
N PRO A 132 -6.85 6.08 -1.93
CA PRO A 132 -5.63 6.78 -2.33
C PRO A 132 -5.91 8.13 -2.99
N ASP A 133 -5.20 9.15 -2.54
CA ASP A 133 -5.29 10.51 -3.05
C ASP A 133 -3.87 11.06 -3.27
N VAL A 134 -3.67 11.77 -4.38
CA VAL A 134 -2.36 12.32 -4.79
C VAL A 134 -1.78 13.36 -3.83
N SER A 135 -2.58 13.85 -2.87
CA SER A 135 -2.05 14.68 -1.78
C SER A 135 -1.21 13.89 -0.78
N THR A 136 -1.31 12.55 -0.79
CA THR A 136 -0.47 11.65 0.01
C THR A 136 0.78 11.29 -0.78
N PRO A 137 1.99 11.45 -0.22
CA PRO A 137 3.24 11.08 -0.91
C PRO A 137 3.23 9.64 -1.41
N PHE A 138 3.87 9.40 -2.55
CA PHE A 138 3.95 8.08 -3.22
C PHE A 138 2.61 7.52 -3.72
N ILE A 139 1.56 8.30 -3.78
CA ILE A 139 0.30 7.93 -4.43
C ILE A 139 0.29 8.50 -5.85
N ALA A 140 0.28 7.61 -6.85
CA ALA A 140 0.41 7.98 -8.26
C ALA A 140 -0.88 8.60 -8.84
N THR A 141 -2.05 8.22 -8.34
CA THR A 141 -3.35 8.72 -8.82
C THR A 141 -4.45 8.49 -7.79
N ASN A 142 -5.45 9.36 -7.82
CA ASN A 142 -6.68 9.15 -7.06
C ASN A 142 -7.42 7.92 -7.58
N THR A 143 -7.92 7.08 -6.69
CA THR A 143 -8.68 5.87 -7.04
C THR A 143 -9.93 5.73 -6.17
N GLY A 144 -10.74 4.69 -6.43
CA GLY A 144 -12.00 4.44 -5.72
C GLY A 144 -13.21 4.35 -6.64
N SER A 145 -13.14 4.89 -7.86
CA SER A 145 -14.13 4.64 -8.92
C SER A 145 -13.71 3.37 -9.65
N LEU A 146 -14.44 2.27 -9.42
CA LEU A 146 -14.13 0.97 -9.99
C LEU A 146 -14.10 1.01 -11.53
N GLY A 147 -13.17 0.25 -12.11
CA GLY A 147 -12.98 0.15 -13.55
C GLY A 147 -12.15 1.27 -14.18
N MET A 148 -11.98 2.41 -13.50
CA MET A 148 -11.29 3.58 -14.07
C MET A 148 -9.77 3.44 -14.13
N GLY A 149 -9.17 2.50 -13.37
CA GLY A 149 -7.72 2.38 -13.27
C GLY A 149 -7.05 2.01 -14.58
N ILE A 150 -7.65 1.16 -15.39
CA ILE A 150 -7.07 0.74 -16.67
C ILE A 150 -7.01 1.92 -17.65
N SER A 151 -8.07 2.74 -17.74
CA SER A 151 -8.05 3.97 -18.54
C SER A 151 -6.95 4.93 -18.12
N LYS A 152 -6.76 5.10 -16.81
CA LYS A 152 -5.69 5.94 -16.25
C LYS A 152 -4.31 5.39 -16.61
N ALA A 153 -4.09 4.08 -16.42
CA ALA A 153 -2.84 3.41 -16.80
C ALA A 153 -2.54 3.57 -18.29
N TYR A 154 -3.56 3.41 -19.13
CA TYR A 154 -3.42 3.64 -20.58
C TYR A 154 -2.96 5.07 -20.89
N GLY A 155 -3.58 6.06 -20.25
CA GLY A 155 -3.16 7.47 -20.39
C GLY A 155 -1.71 7.70 -19.96
N MET A 156 -1.30 7.13 -18.81
CA MET A 156 0.08 7.20 -18.30
C MET A 156 1.07 6.49 -19.25
N ALA A 157 0.71 5.32 -19.78
CA ALA A 157 1.57 4.58 -20.72
C ALA A 157 1.74 5.38 -22.04
N ARG A 158 0.71 6.03 -22.52
CA ARG A 158 0.81 6.93 -23.68
C ARG A 158 1.72 8.12 -23.38
N ALA A 159 1.58 8.74 -22.21
CA ALA A 159 2.44 9.86 -21.79
C ALA A 159 3.90 9.42 -21.75
N ASN A 160 4.21 8.26 -21.13
CA ASN A 160 5.56 7.70 -21.10
C ASN A 160 6.14 7.52 -22.52
N ARG A 161 5.33 7.00 -23.46
CA ARG A 161 5.75 6.84 -24.84
C ARG A 161 6.09 8.17 -25.53
N TYR A 162 5.30 9.24 -25.28
CA TYR A 162 5.59 10.55 -25.85
C TYR A 162 6.80 11.23 -25.23
N THR A 163 7.04 11.03 -23.94
CA THR A 163 8.17 11.62 -23.20
C THR A 163 9.44 10.79 -23.27
N GLY A 164 9.40 9.57 -23.85
CA GLY A 164 10.53 8.66 -23.88
C GLY A 164 10.82 7.97 -22.54
N ARG A 165 9.94 8.06 -21.55
CA ARG A 165 10.10 7.37 -20.25
C ARG A 165 9.95 5.85 -20.39
N ALA A 166 10.87 5.11 -19.77
CA ALA A 166 10.87 3.66 -19.74
C ALA A 166 10.20 3.06 -18.47
N ALA A 167 9.42 3.86 -17.75
CA ALA A 167 8.73 3.44 -16.54
C ALA A 167 7.64 2.40 -16.83
N ARG A 168 7.64 1.31 -16.06
CA ARG A 168 6.55 0.32 -16.08
C ARG A 168 5.34 0.87 -15.30
N ILE A 169 4.14 0.49 -15.73
CA ILE A 169 2.90 0.83 -15.03
C ILE A 169 2.24 -0.47 -14.60
N VAL A 170 2.07 -0.66 -13.32
CA VAL A 170 1.43 -1.84 -12.73
C VAL A 170 0.16 -1.41 -12.00
N VAL A 171 -0.94 -2.02 -12.38
CA VAL A 171 -2.26 -1.74 -11.83
C VAL A 171 -2.82 -2.99 -11.14
N MET A 172 -3.17 -2.85 -9.87
CA MET A 172 -3.92 -3.88 -9.15
C MET A 172 -5.41 -3.69 -9.39
N THR A 173 -6.06 -4.70 -9.95
CA THR A 173 -7.52 -4.74 -10.10
C THR A 173 -8.16 -5.68 -9.10
N GLY A 174 -9.45 -5.49 -8.80
CA GLY A 174 -10.27 -6.45 -8.08
C GLY A 174 -10.94 -7.43 -9.05
N ASP A 175 -11.24 -8.64 -8.58
CA ASP A 175 -11.96 -9.66 -9.35
C ASP A 175 -13.35 -9.19 -9.77
N GLY A 176 -14.13 -8.61 -8.85
CA GLY A 176 -15.41 -7.99 -9.16
C GLY A 176 -15.29 -6.76 -10.05
N GLU A 177 -14.22 -5.98 -9.89
CA GLU A 177 -13.95 -4.81 -10.73
C GLU A 177 -13.75 -5.17 -12.21
N LEU A 178 -13.21 -6.35 -12.51
CA LEU A 178 -13.03 -6.82 -13.88
C LEU A 178 -14.36 -7.01 -14.66
N GLN A 179 -15.49 -7.00 -13.96
CA GLN A 179 -16.82 -7.06 -14.58
C GLN A 179 -17.36 -5.68 -14.96
N GLU A 180 -16.69 -4.59 -14.55
CA GLU A 180 -17.08 -3.23 -14.95
C GLU A 180 -16.86 -3.01 -16.43
N GLY A 181 -17.88 -2.44 -17.12
CA GLY A 181 -17.81 -2.14 -18.56
C GLY A 181 -16.63 -1.26 -18.93
N GLN A 182 -16.27 -0.32 -18.05
CA GLN A 182 -15.14 0.59 -18.23
C GLN A 182 -13.80 -0.13 -18.41
N ILE A 183 -13.61 -1.30 -17.78
CA ILE A 183 -12.40 -2.13 -18.00
C ILE A 183 -12.30 -2.54 -19.46
N TRP A 184 -13.40 -3.08 -20.00
CA TRP A 184 -13.46 -3.59 -21.37
C TRP A 184 -13.41 -2.48 -22.41
N GLU A 185 -13.96 -1.31 -22.11
CA GLU A 185 -13.86 -0.12 -22.95
C GLU A 185 -12.43 0.45 -23.02
N SER A 186 -11.57 0.10 -22.06
CA SER A 186 -10.22 0.63 -21.93
C SER A 186 -9.15 -0.27 -22.56
N LEU A 187 -9.50 -1.48 -22.99
CA LEU A 187 -8.61 -2.45 -23.63
C LEU A 187 -8.61 -2.31 -25.13
#